data_541c0b7df6c0d42d6b1353656f2d8b1d
#
_entry.id   541c0b7df6c0d42d6b1353656f2d8b1d
#
_cell.length_a   1.000
_cell.length_b   1.000
_cell.length_c   1.000
_cell.angle_alpha   90.00
_cell.angle_beta   90.00
_cell.angle_gamma   90.00
#
_symmetry.space_group_name_H-M   'P 1'
#
loop_
_entity.id
_entity.type
_entity.pdbx_description
1 polymer ?
#
loop_
_entity_poly.entity_id
_entity_poly.type
_entity_poly.pdbx_seq_one_letter_code
_entity_poly.pdbx_strand_id
1 'polypeptide(L)'
;MDSSLSVDFPPLVSAYMKKVLARLEAAEGKQAQEWHRALARQLLPSQEEELILPCELADPLGAGHHQATERMVHQYKNRVLVLTTSRCFAHCRYCFRKNLIAQSYADKKHCLEPASCGGLYGWPDSQELKKMCQYLAAHPEVQEILLSGGDPMTAPLERLEEMIQAFRKARPGVLIRLCTRSTVFHPKLFTPQLVEGLRALRPLWVIPHINHPVEISEDYAPESRQALCSLVDAGIPVQSQTVLLRGVNDTVATLSQLFHQLTVLGVKPGYLFQCDMVAGTSHLRLPVEEGIRLYHQLRQELSGLSCPVYGVDLPGGGGKFNLLELDSTLNPTQVERLEECYQFTKADGSVWEYPR
;
A
#
# COMPACT_ATOMS: atom_id res chain seq x y z
N MET A 1 -3.81 17.70 -23.52
CA MET A 1 -3.80 16.32 -22.98
C MET A 1 -2.36 15.84 -23.05
N ASP A 2 -1.74 15.64 -21.93
CA ASP A 2 -0.35 15.20 -21.87
C ASP A 2 -0.30 13.72 -22.27
N SER A 3 0.29 13.44 -23.44
CA SER A 3 0.40 12.08 -24.02
C SER A 3 1.30 11.13 -23.23
N SER A 4 1.82 11.59 -22.09
CA SER A 4 2.70 10.83 -21.19
C SER A 4 1.96 9.91 -20.20
N LEU A 5 0.63 9.99 -20.11
CA LEU A 5 -0.16 9.27 -19.09
C LEU A 5 -0.61 7.85 -19.51
N SER A 6 -0.38 7.42 -20.76
CA SER A 6 -0.70 6.02 -21.13
C SER A 6 0.37 5.09 -20.55
N VAL A 7 0.04 4.41 -19.46
CA VAL A 7 0.97 3.48 -18.82
C VAL A 7 0.60 2.05 -19.18
N ASP A 8 1.40 1.45 -20.04
CA ASP A 8 1.41 -0.01 -20.19
C ASP A 8 1.97 -0.64 -18.89
N PHE A 9 1.08 -0.81 -17.90
CA PHE A 9 1.43 -1.46 -16.65
C PHE A 9 1.37 -2.97 -16.83
N PRO A 10 2.52 -3.66 -16.97
CA PRO A 10 2.55 -5.06 -17.35
C PRO A 10 1.82 -5.92 -16.33
N PRO A 11 1.01 -6.91 -16.76
CA PRO A 11 0.38 -7.85 -15.84
C PRO A 11 1.42 -8.74 -15.18
N LEU A 12 1.35 -8.88 -13.87
CA LEU A 12 2.14 -9.82 -13.09
C LEU A 12 1.27 -10.42 -12.00
N VAL A 13 0.98 -11.71 -12.12
CA VAL A 13 0.22 -12.47 -11.11
C VAL A 13 1.12 -13.55 -10.55
N SER A 14 1.29 -13.59 -9.24
CA SER A 14 2.13 -14.59 -8.59
C SER A 14 1.58 -16.02 -8.81
N ALA A 15 2.48 -17.01 -8.78
CA ALA A 15 2.08 -18.41 -8.89
C ALA A 15 1.09 -18.82 -7.79
N TYR A 16 1.20 -18.21 -6.61
CA TYR A 16 0.27 -18.46 -5.50
C TYR A 16 -1.12 -17.88 -5.79
N MET A 17 -1.22 -16.63 -6.25
CA MET A 17 -2.52 -16.02 -6.58
C MET A 17 -3.20 -16.73 -7.75
N LYS A 18 -2.46 -17.26 -8.73
CA LYS A 18 -3.02 -18.12 -9.78
C LYS A 18 -3.66 -19.37 -9.19
N LYS A 19 -3.06 -19.98 -8.14
CA LYS A 19 -3.66 -21.12 -7.44
C LYS A 19 -4.93 -20.74 -6.68
N VAL A 20 -4.95 -19.58 -6.01
CA VAL A 20 -6.14 -19.10 -5.31
C VAL A 20 -7.28 -18.84 -6.30
N LEU A 21 -7.01 -18.20 -7.43
CA LEU A 21 -8.00 -18.00 -8.50
C LEU A 21 -8.54 -19.35 -9.03
N ALA A 22 -7.66 -20.32 -9.29
CA ALA A 22 -8.07 -21.64 -9.76
C ALA A 22 -8.92 -22.42 -8.72
N ARG A 23 -8.60 -22.29 -7.41
CA ARG A 23 -9.43 -22.87 -6.33
C ARG A 23 -10.84 -22.27 -6.32
N LEU A 24 -10.95 -20.96 -6.50
CA LEU A 24 -12.23 -20.25 -6.55
C LEU A 24 -13.03 -20.60 -7.82
N GLU A 25 -12.35 -20.74 -8.96
CA GLU A 25 -12.97 -21.13 -10.23
C GLU A 25 -13.54 -22.57 -10.17
N ALA A 26 -12.83 -23.48 -9.50
CA ALA A 26 -13.26 -24.86 -9.30
C ALA A 26 -14.35 -25.02 -8.22
N ALA A 27 -14.56 -24.01 -7.38
CA ALA A 27 -15.56 -24.07 -6.32
C ALA A 27 -16.95 -23.70 -6.83
N GLU A 28 -17.96 -24.44 -6.38
CA GLU A 28 -19.36 -24.17 -6.69
C GLU A 28 -19.94 -23.10 -5.75
N GLY A 29 -20.93 -22.37 -6.23
CA GLY A 29 -21.72 -21.43 -5.44
C GLY A 29 -21.40 -19.96 -5.73
N LYS A 30 -22.38 -19.13 -5.38
CA LYS A 30 -22.37 -17.68 -5.67
C LYS A 30 -21.21 -16.96 -5.00
N GLN A 31 -20.92 -17.31 -3.76
CA GLN A 31 -19.83 -16.67 -2.99
C GLN A 31 -18.45 -16.88 -3.64
N ALA A 32 -18.15 -18.10 -4.08
CA ALA A 32 -16.88 -18.38 -4.76
C ALA A 32 -16.72 -17.58 -6.04
N GLN A 33 -17.80 -17.44 -6.82
CA GLN A 33 -17.81 -16.63 -8.04
C GLN A 33 -17.64 -15.15 -7.75
N GLU A 34 -18.27 -14.63 -6.70
CA GLU A 34 -18.11 -13.22 -6.27
C GLU A 34 -16.67 -12.96 -5.81
N TRP A 35 -16.10 -13.86 -5.01
CA TRP A 35 -14.74 -13.77 -4.52
C TRP A 35 -13.70 -13.92 -5.63
N HIS A 36 -13.96 -14.79 -6.62
CA HIS A 36 -13.12 -14.88 -7.82
C HIS A 36 -13.08 -13.55 -8.56
N ARG A 37 -14.24 -12.93 -8.82
CA ARG A 37 -14.33 -11.63 -9.49
C ARG A 37 -13.62 -10.53 -8.71
N ALA A 38 -13.81 -10.47 -7.39
CA ALA A 38 -13.16 -9.49 -6.53
C ALA A 38 -11.62 -9.63 -6.53
N LEU A 39 -11.10 -10.86 -6.54
CA LEU A 39 -9.67 -11.11 -6.61
C LEU A 39 -9.12 -10.81 -8.02
N ALA A 40 -9.81 -11.27 -9.06
CA ALA A 40 -9.43 -11.05 -10.45
C ALA A 40 -9.35 -9.55 -10.78
N ARG A 41 -10.32 -8.74 -10.31
CA ARG A 41 -10.37 -7.29 -10.53
C ARG A 41 -9.16 -6.54 -9.93
N GLN A 42 -8.53 -7.09 -8.90
CA GLN A 42 -7.32 -6.54 -8.31
C GLN A 42 -6.03 -6.89 -9.07
N LEU A 43 -6.03 -7.99 -9.83
CA LEU A 43 -4.81 -8.61 -10.34
C LEU A 43 -4.74 -8.68 -11.87
N LEU A 44 -5.89 -8.79 -12.55
CA LEU A 44 -5.94 -8.95 -13.99
C LEU A 44 -6.22 -7.61 -14.67
N PRO A 45 -5.56 -7.33 -15.82
CA PRO A 45 -5.82 -6.14 -16.60
C PRO A 45 -7.28 -6.08 -17.07
N SER A 46 -7.81 -4.87 -17.17
CA SER A 46 -9.12 -4.58 -17.73
C SER A 46 -9.02 -3.48 -18.80
N GLN A 47 -9.88 -3.54 -19.82
CA GLN A 47 -10.02 -2.44 -20.80
C GLN A 47 -10.48 -1.13 -20.13
N GLU A 48 -11.12 -1.20 -18.97
CA GLU A 48 -11.49 -0.02 -18.19
C GLU A 48 -10.29 0.83 -17.77
N GLU A 49 -9.07 0.24 -17.73
CA GLU A 49 -7.81 0.96 -17.39
C GLU A 49 -7.35 1.92 -18.50
N GLU A 50 -7.86 1.80 -19.71
CA GLU A 50 -7.58 2.70 -20.84
C GLU A 50 -8.25 4.06 -20.66
N LEU A 51 -9.31 4.13 -19.84
CA LEU A 51 -9.97 5.38 -19.50
C LEU A 51 -9.16 6.13 -18.44
N ILE A 52 -8.57 7.25 -18.83
CA ILE A 52 -7.86 8.16 -17.94
C ILE A 52 -8.70 9.43 -17.77
N LEU A 53 -9.07 9.74 -16.53
CA LEU A 53 -9.82 10.94 -16.21
C LEU A 53 -8.90 12.15 -16.04
N PRO A 54 -9.38 13.40 -16.31
CA PRO A 54 -8.56 14.60 -16.13
C PRO A 54 -7.99 14.83 -14.73
N CYS A 55 -8.65 14.28 -13.71
CA CYS A 55 -8.21 14.36 -12.32
C CYS A 55 -7.14 13.32 -11.95
N GLU A 56 -6.83 12.37 -12.82
CA GLU A 56 -5.85 11.32 -12.54
C GLU A 56 -4.43 11.76 -12.88
N LEU A 57 -3.48 11.35 -12.02
CA LEU A 57 -2.10 11.81 -12.05
C LEU A 57 -1.13 10.61 -12.23
N ALA A 58 0.04 10.88 -12.77
CA ALA A 58 1.14 9.92 -12.82
C ALA A 58 1.73 9.65 -11.43
N ASP A 59 1.85 10.69 -10.60
CA ASP A 59 2.26 10.64 -9.19
C ASP A 59 1.18 11.29 -8.32
N PRO A 60 0.12 10.54 -7.96
CA PRO A 60 -1.01 11.10 -7.22
C PRO A 60 -0.62 11.61 -5.83
N LEU A 61 0.42 11.05 -5.21
CA LEU A 61 0.86 11.45 -3.88
C LEU A 61 1.89 12.59 -3.89
N GLY A 62 2.31 13.07 -5.08
CA GLY A 62 3.30 14.14 -5.20
C GLY A 62 4.64 13.78 -4.55
N ALA A 63 5.03 12.51 -4.59
CA ALA A 63 6.26 12.03 -3.96
C ALA A 63 7.50 12.78 -4.48
N GLY A 64 7.49 13.17 -5.76
CA GLY A 64 8.55 13.97 -6.37
C GLY A 64 8.78 15.33 -5.71
N HIS A 65 7.74 15.96 -5.19
CA HIS A 65 7.85 17.27 -4.50
C HIS A 65 8.51 17.17 -3.11
N HIS A 66 8.54 15.98 -2.54
CA HIS A 66 9.07 15.70 -1.19
C HIS A 66 10.30 14.80 -1.21
N GLN A 67 10.94 14.67 -2.38
CA GLN A 67 12.10 13.81 -2.56
C GLN A 67 13.33 14.37 -1.83
N ALA A 68 13.81 13.65 -0.82
CA ALA A 68 14.99 14.00 -0.03
C ALA A 68 16.29 13.40 -0.60
N THR A 69 16.21 12.18 -1.16
CA THR A 69 17.25 11.53 -1.96
C THR A 69 16.59 10.76 -3.10
N GLU A 70 17.37 10.17 -4.02
CA GLU A 70 16.79 9.40 -5.15
C GLU A 70 15.78 8.34 -4.73
N ARG A 71 15.89 7.84 -3.47
CA ARG A 71 15.02 6.78 -2.94
C ARG A 71 14.29 7.13 -1.65
N MET A 72 14.44 8.35 -1.15
CA MET A 72 13.82 8.75 0.11
C MET A 72 12.89 9.93 -0.10
N VAL A 73 11.65 9.80 0.39
CA VAL A 73 10.62 10.84 0.39
C VAL A 73 10.38 11.28 1.83
N HIS A 74 10.44 12.59 2.11
CA HIS A 74 10.23 13.19 3.44
C HIS A 74 9.12 14.22 3.40
N GLN A 75 7.87 13.74 3.38
CA GLN A 75 6.67 14.57 3.37
C GLN A 75 6.20 14.97 4.77
N TYR A 76 6.39 14.11 5.76
CA TYR A 76 5.91 14.32 7.12
C TYR A 76 7.07 14.50 8.09
N LYS A 77 7.01 15.50 8.95
CA LYS A 77 8.09 15.90 9.87
C LYS A 77 8.80 14.72 10.58
N ASN A 78 8.05 13.71 11.02
CA ASN A 78 8.57 12.66 11.88
C ASN A 78 8.83 11.32 11.18
N ARG A 79 8.62 11.23 9.85
CA ARG A 79 8.80 9.97 9.12
C ARG A 79 9.19 10.15 7.69
N VAL A 80 9.98 9.21 7.20
CA VAL A 80 10.39 9.11 5.81
C VAL A 80 9.92 7.80 5.18
N LEU A 81 9.72 7.82 3.88
CA LEU A 81 9.45 6.62 3.08
C LEU A 81 10.68 6.33 2.21
N VAL A 82 11.11 5.07 2.18
CA VAL A 82 12.22 4.59 1.36
C VAL A 82 11.68 3.68 0.26
N LEU A 83 12.01 4.03 -0.98
CA LEU A 83 11.76 3.23 -2.17
C LEU A 83 12.88 2.19 -2.31
N THR A 84 12.68 1.01 -1.72
CA THR A 84 13.70 -0.04 -1.66
C THR A 84 13.97 -0.67 -3.03
N THR A 85 12.92 -0.85 -3.80
CA THR A 85 12.92 -1.43 -5.13
C THR A 85 11.60 -1.11 -5.84
N SER A 86 11.52 -1.28 -7.14
CA SER A 86 10.24 -1.29 -7.88
C SER A 86 9.72 -2.71 -8.16
N ARG A 87 10.44 -3.75 -7.71
CA ARG A 87 10.00 -5.14 -7.90
C ARG A 87 8.85 -5.50 -6.98
N CYS A 88 7.91 -6.30 -7.50
CA CYS A 88 6.80 -6.89 -6.74
C CYS A 88 6.64 -8.36 -7.11
N PHE A 89 5.97 -9.16 -6.25
CA PHE A 89 5.57 -10.54 -6.57
C PHE A 89 4.31 -10.61 -7.44
N ALA A 90 3.48 -9.57 -7.41
CA ALA A 90 2.34 -9.36 -8.30
C ALA A 90 2.06 -7.86 -8.45
N HIS A 91 1.44 -7.47 -9.55
CA HIS A 91 1.07 -6.08 -9.82
C HIS A 91 -0.41 -5.83 -9.49
N CYS A 92 -0.64 -5.02 -8.46
CA CYS A 92 -1.98 -4.56 -8.10
C CYS A 92 -2.50 -3.57 -9.14
N ARG A 93 -3.68 -3.79 -9.73
CA ARG A 93 -4.20 -2.89 -10.78
C ARG A 93 -4.51 -1.47 -10.27
N TYR A 94 -4.77 -1.32 -8.98
CA TYR A 94 -5.00 -0.04 -8.29
C TYR A 94 -3.72 0.59 -7.71
N CYS A 95 -2.52 0.11 -8.05
CA CYS A 95 -1.27 0.58 -7.47
C CYS A 95 -1.02 2.05 -7.78
N PHE A 96 -0.95 2.91 -6.76
CA PHE A 96 -0.68 4.33 -6.96
C PHE A 96 0.73 4.63 -7.49
N ARG A 97 1.66 3.65 -7.42
CA ARG A 97 3.00 3.72 -8.02
C ARG A 97 3.11 2.99 -9.35
N LYS A 98 1.98 2.65 -9.99
CA LYS A 98 2.01 1.86 -11.24
C LYS A 98 2.88 2.50 -12.32
N ASN A 99 2.89 3.84 -12.43
CA ASN A 99 3.71 4.56 -13.42
C ASN A 99 5.20 4.43 -13.12
N LEU A 100 5.63 4.66 -11.87
CA LEU A 100 7.00 4.48 -11.42
C LEU A 100 7.49 3.05 -11.64
N ILE A 101 6.65 2.07 -11.30
CA ILE A 101 6.96 0.65 -11.48
C ILE A 101 7.05 0.32 -12.97
N ALA A 102 6.08 0.75 -13.79
CA ALA A 102 6.09 0.49 -15.23
C ALA A 102 7.33 1.06 -15.92
N GLN A 103 7.71 2.30 -15.62
CA GLN A 103 8.92 2.93 -16.13
C GLN A 103 10.18 2.11 -15.79
N SER A 104 10.34 1.72 -14.52
CA SER A 104 11.50 0.93 -14.10
C SER A 104 11.53 -0.47 -14.72
N TYR A 105 10.37 -1.08 -15.06
CA TYR A 105 10.31 -2.32 -15.82
C TYR A 105 10.65 -2.12 -17.31
N ALA A 106 10.31 -0.98 -17.88
CA ALA A 106 10.72 -0.61 -19.24
C ALA A 106 12.24 -0.43 -19.33
N ASP A 107 12.84 0.28 -18.36
CA ASP A 107 14.29 0.47 -18.26
C ASP A 107 15.04 -0.86 -18.10
N LYS A 108 14.46 -1.83 -17.39
CA LYS A 108 15.02 -3.19 -17.24
C LYS A 108 15.22 -3.92 -18.57
N LYS A 109 14.38 -3.70 -19.58
CA LYS A 109 14.51 -4.38 -20.88
C LYS A 109 15.88 -4.11 -21.54
N HIS A 110 16.60 -3.09 -21.07
CA HIS A 110 17.96 -2.75 -21.51
C HIS A 110 19.07 -3.31 -20.60
N CYS A 111 18.72 -4.02 -19.51
CA CYS A 111 19.68 -4.66 -18.60
C CYS A 111 19.86 -6.15 -18.92
N LEU A 112 21.08 -6.58 -19.19
CA LEU A 112 21.40 -7.98 -19.47
C LEU A 112 21.39 -8.87 -18.22
N GLU A 113 21.66 -8.30 -17.04
CA GLU A 113 21.67 -9.02 -15.76
C GLU A 113 20.83 -8.29 -14.70
N PRO A 114 19.89 -8.98 -14.02
CA PRO A 114 19.02 -8.37 -12.99
C PRO A 114 19.78 -7.76 -11.79
N ALA A 115 20.95 -8.29 -11.47
CA ALA A 115 21.77 -7.81 -10.35
C ALA A 115 22.53 -6.51 -10.67
N SER A 116 22.74 -6.20 -11.95
CA SER A 116 23.46 -5.02 -12.42
C SER A 116 22.55 -3.87 -12.87
N CYS A 117 21.22 -4.06 -12.82
CA CYS A 117 20.27 -3.01 -13.15
C CYS A 117 20.33 -1.90 -12.12
N GLY A 118 20.84 -0.75 -12.52
CA GLY A 118 20.77 0.48 -11.73
C GLY A 118 19.34 1.02 -11.59
N GLY A 119 19.20 2.16 -10.96
CA GLY A 119 17.92 2.84 -10.76
C GLY A 119 16.99 2.10 -9.79
N LEU A 120 15.72 2.47 -9.78
CA LEU A 120 14.73 1.98 -8.81
C LEU A 120 14.38 0.49 -8.96
N TYR A 121 14.72 -0.17 -10.07
CA TYR A 121 14.45 -1.59 -10.26
C TYR A 121 15.25 -2.46 -9.29
N GLY A 122 16.53 -2.14 -9.08
CA GLY A 122 17.41 -2.83 -8.16
C GLY A 122 17.19 -2.40 -6.70
N TRP A 123 17.88 -3.07 -5.81
CA TRP A 123 18.04 -2.67 -4.42
C TRP A 123 19.04 -1.51 -4.33
N PRO A 124 18.94 -0.59 -3.35
CA PRO A 124 19.89 0.50 -3.19
C PRO A 124 21.34 0.02 -3.16
N ASP A 125 22.21 0.70 -3.89
CA ASP A 125 23.63 0.48 -3.80
C ASP A 125 24.25 1.15 -2.55
N SER A 126 25.54 0.96 -2.33
CA SER A 126 26.25 1.50 -1.16
C SER A 126 26.28 3.03 -1.13
N GLN A 127 26.26 3.70 -2.29
CA GLN A 127 26.27 5.17 -2.35
C GLN A 127 24.88 5.73 -2.03
N GLU A 128 23.83 5.14 -2.60
CA GLU A 128 22.44 5.50 -2.29
C GLU A 128 22.13 5.28 -0.81
N LEU A 129 22.54 4.13 -0.24
CA LEU A 129 22.38 3.85 1.18
C LEU A 129 23.15 4.86 2.05
N LYS A 130 24.36 5.22 1.67
CA LYS A 130 25.17 6.24 2.37
C LYS A 130 24.48 7.60 2.36
N LYS A 131 23.94 8.05 1.22
CA LYS A 131 23.20 9.33 1.10
C LYS A 131 21.97 9.33 2.02
N MET A 132 21.19 8.24 2.04
CA MET A 132 20.04 8.09 2.95
C MET A 132 20.46 8.16 4.42
N CYS A 133 21.54 7.47 4.82
CA CYS A 133 22.07 7.53 6.17
C CYS A 133 22.55 8.93 6.57
N GLN A 134 23.23 9.65 5.67
CA GLN A 134 23.63 11.02 5.90
C GLN A 134 22.43 11.95 6.12
N TYR A 135 21.39 11.78 5.29
CA TYR A 135 20.16 12.52 5.46
C TYR A 135 19.51 12.26 6.82
N LEU A 136 19.36 10.99 7.22
CA LEU A 136 18.79 10.60 8.53
C LEU A 136 19.59 11.14 9.72
N ALA A 137 20.91 11.18 9.63
CA ALA A 137 21.78 11.74 10.67
C ALA A 137 21.58 13.27 10.83
N ALA A 138 21.26 13.97 9.73
CA ALA A 138 21.00 15.41 9.73
C ALA A 138 19.56 15.77 10.17
N HIS A 139 18.64 14.80 10.21
CA HIS A 139 17.21 14.99 10.50
C HIS A 139 16.78 14.24 11.78
N PRO A 140 17.12 14.77 12.98
CA PRO A 140 16.80 14.12 14.25
C PRO A 140 15.32 14.01 14.57
N GLU A 141 14.47 14.76 13.90
CA GLU A 141 13.00 14.71 13.99
C GLU A 141 12.41 13.43 13.40
N VAL A 142 13.14 12.72 12.52
CA VAL A 142 12.67 11.46 11.94
C VAL A 142 12.67 10.36 12.99
N GLN A 143 11.50 9.81 13.27
CA GLN A 143 11.25 8.74 14.25
C GLN A 143 10.88 7.42 13.59
N GLU A 144 10.38 7.46 12.34
CA GLU A 144 9.89 6.29 11.62
C GLU A 144 10.45 6.24 10.19
N ILE A 145 10.79 5.04 9.74
CA ILE A 145 11.16 4.76 8.36
C ILE A 145 10.21 3.71 7.79
N LEU A 146 9.51 4.07 6.71
CA LEU A 146 8.65 3.17 5.96
C LEU A 146 9.46 2.56 4.82
N LEU A 147 9.76 1.28 4.90
CA LEU A 147 10.33 0.51 3.79
C LEU A 147 9.21 0.10 2.85
N SER A 148 9.25 0.58 1.62
CA SER A 148 8.21 0.40 0.60
C SER A 148 8.84 0.43 -0.80
N GLY A 149 8.14 0.92 -1.80
CA GLY A 149 8.58 0.97 -3.20
C GLY A 149 7.68 0.13 -4.06
N GLY A 150 8.22 -0.96 -4.65
CA GLY A 150 7.45 -2.13 -5.03
C GLY A 150 7.15 -2.92 -3.75
N ASP A 151 7.80 -4.05 -3.57
CA ASP A 151 7.67 -4.81 -2.32
C ASP A 151 9.07 -5.10 -1.75
N PRO A 152 9.43 -4.57 -0.57
CA PRO A 152 10.74 -4.76 0.03
C PRO A 152 11.07 -6.24 0.31
N MET A 153 10.07 -7.09 0.47
CA MET A 153 10.25 -8.51 0.69
C MET A 153 10.68 -9.29 -0.57
N THR A 154 10.85 -8.62 -1.71
CA THR A 154 11.48 -9.23 -2.90
C THR A 154 12.99 -9.31 -2.77
N ALA A 155 13.59 -8.66 -1.78
CA ALA A 155 15.00 -8.78 -1.43
C ALA A 155 15.24 -9.93 -0.42
N PRO A 156 16.44 -10.52 -0.40
CA PRO A 156 16.87 -11.43 0.66
C PRO A 156 16.87 -10.74 2.03
N LEU A 157 16.70 -11.52 3.10
CA LEU A 157 16.67 -11.01 4.48
C LEU A 157 17.94 -10.23 4.82
N GLU A 158 19.09 -10.70 4.39
CA GLU A 158 20.41 -10.11 4.66
C GLU A 158 20.49 -8.66 4.14
N ARG A 159 19.84 -8.37 3.01
CA ARG A 159 19.78 -7.00 2.46
C ARG A 159 18.88 -6.08 3.28
N LEU A 160 17.79 -6.61 3.81
CA LEU A 160 16.92 -5.87 4.74
C LEU A 160 17.66 -5.59 6.05
N GLU A 161 18.37 -6.58 6.59
CA GLU A 161 19.18 -6.46 7.80
C GLU A 161 20.25 -5.38 7.64
N GLU A 162 21.04 -5.45 6.58
CA GLU A 162 22.09 -4.48 6.26
C GLU A 162 21.53 -3.05 6.23
N MET A 163 20.43 -2.83 5.50
CA MET A 163 19.79 -1.52 5.38
C MET A 163 19.27 -1.02 6.73
N ILE A 164 18.53 -1.86 7.46
CA ILE A 164 17.93 -1.47 8.75
C ILE A 164 19.03 -1.15 9.77
N GLN A 165 20.10 -1.94 9.82
CA GLN A 165 21.24 -1.69 10.70
C GLN A 165 21.96 -0.39 10.35
N ALA A 166 22.15 -0.09 9.06
CA ALA A 166 22.72 1.17 8.59
C ALA A 166 21.86 2.37 9.02
N PHE A 167 20.54 2.28 8.85
CA PHE A 167 19.62 3.32 9.30
C PHE A 167 19.64 3.51 10.83
N ARG A 168 19.69 2.45 11.62
CA ARG A 168 19.78 2.54 13.07
C ARG A 168 21.10 3.11 13.55
N LYS A 169 22.19 2.85 12.84
CA LYS A 169 23.48 3.47 13.12
C LYS A 169 23.43 4.99 12.88
N ALA A 170 22.75 5.43 11.82
CA ALA A 170 22.56 6.84 11.49
C ALA A 170 21.52 7.51 12.40
N ARG A 171 20.46 6.79 12.79
CA ARG A 171 19.34 7.27 13.61
C ARG A 171 18.94 6.23 14.65
N PRO A 172 19.60 6.22 15.83
CA PRO A 172 19.31 5.28 16.90
C PRO A 172 17.84 5.33 17.37
N GLY A 173 17.25 4.16 17.61
CA GLY A 173 15.87 4.04 18.08
C GLY A 173 14.77 4.25 17.03
N VAL A 174 15.13 4.48 15.77
CA VAL A 174 14.14 4.64 14.70
C VAL A 174 13.28 3.39 14.54
N LEU A 175 11.94 3.60 14.45
CA LEU A 175 10.96 2.56 14.17
C LEU A 175 10.97 2.22 12.67
N ILE A 176 11.03 0.94 12.35
CA ILE A 176 10.90 0.45 10.97
C ILE A 176 9.49 -0.04 10.73
N ARG A 177 8.89 0.38 9.62
CA ARG A 177 7.60 -0.11 9.11
C ARG A 177 7.84 -0.79 7.78
N LEU A 178 7.70 -2.12 7.75
CA LEU A 178 7.90 -2.95 6.57
C LEU A 178 6.57 -3.10 5.84
N CYS A 179 6.36 -2.31 4.78
CA CYS A 179 5.14 -2.28 3.99
C CYS A 179 5.22 -3.35 2.90
N THR A 180 4.35 -4.36 2.96
CA THR A 180 4.43 -5.50 2.03
C THR A 180 3.07 -6.05 1.65
N ARG A 181 2.98 -6.69 0.50
CA ARG A 181 1.87 -7.54 0.11
C ARG A 181 2.29 -9.02 -0.05
N SER A 182 3.51 -9.34 0.36
CA SER A 182 4.08 -10.69 0.19
C SER A 182 3.38 -11.74 1.04
N THR A 183 2.77 -11.37 2.17
CA THR A 183 1.93 -12.28 2.97
C THR A 183 0.77 -12.85 2.15
N VAL A 184 0.29 -12.09 1.16
CA VAL A 184 -0.79 -12.47 0.23
C VAL A 184 -0.22 -13.04 -1.08
N PHE A 185 0.82 -12.41 -1.64
CA PHE A 185 1.30 -12.74 -2.98
C PHE A 185 2.34 -13.86 -3.02
N HIS A 186 3.10 -14.03 -1.95
CA HIS A 186 4.16 -15.03 -1.85
C HIS A 186 4.31 -15.57 -0.41
N PRO A 187 3.25 -16.12 0.20
CA PRO A 187 3.22 -16.49 1.62
C PRO A 187 4.28 -17.52 2.02
N LYS A 188 4.73 -18.36 1.08
CA LYS A 188 5.81 -19.35 1.33
C LYS A 188 7.14 -18.71 1.71
N LEU A 189 7.31 -17.40 1.47
CA LEU A 189 8.48 -16.65 1.91
C LEU A 189 8.60 -16.63 3.44
N PHE A 190 7.48 -16.64 4.16
CA PHE A 190 7.44 -16.51 5.62
C PHE A 190 7.80 -17.83 6.32
N THR A 191 9.03 -18.29 6.06
CA THR A 191 9.61 -19.46 6.75
C THR A 191 9.95 -19.10 8.21
N PRO A 192 10.09 -20.10 9.11
CA PRO A 192 10.53 -19.84 10.48
C PRO A 192 11.82 -19.01 10.58
N GLN A 193 12.78 -19.23 9.67
CA GLN A 193 14.03 -18.47 9.60
C GLN A 193 13.80 -16.99 9.27
N LEU A 194 12.96 -16.71 8.25
CA LEU A 194 12.63 -15.32 7.91
C LEU A 194 11.91 -14.62 9.05
N VAL A 195 10.92 -15.29 9.65
CA VAL A 195 10.13 -14.72 10.74
C VAL A 195 11.02 -14.42 11.96
N GLU A 196 11.93 -15.31 12.32
CA GLU A 196 12.89 -15.08 13.40
C GLU A 196 13.86 -13.93 13.07
N GLY A 197 14.35 -13.85 11.83
CA GLY A 197 15.16 -12.72 11.36
C GLY A 197 14.42 -11.38 11.49
N LEU A 198 13.16 -11.32 11.04
CA LEU A 198 12.34 -10.11 11.19
C LEU A 198 12.08 -9.78 12.67
N ARG A 199 11.87 -10.79 13.53
CA ARG A 199 11.73 -10.62 14.98
C ARG A 199 12.97 -10.00 15.60
N ALA A 200 14.16 -10.41 15.18
CA ALA A 200 15.44 -9.87 15.64
C ALA A 200 15.66 -8.40 15.24
N LEU A 201 14.98 -7.94 14.18
CA LEU A 201 15.03 -6.56 13.69
C LEU A 201 14.06 -5.59 14.41
N ARG A 202 13.50 -5.95 15.57
CA ARG A 202 12.67 -5.03 16.36
C ARG A 202 13.48 -3.85 16.92
N PRO A 203 12.88 -2.63 17.05
CA PRO A 203 11.49 -2.25 16.81
C PRO A 203 11.15 -2.20 15.32
N LEU A 204 10.33 -3.16 14.88
CA LEU A 204 9.85 -3.31 13.51
C LEU A 204 8.38 -3.69 13.54
N TRP A 205 7.59 -3.05 12.68
CA TRP A 205 6.20 -3.39 12.41
C TRP A 205 6.07 -3.92 10.98
N VAL A 206 5.32 -4.99 10.81
CA VAL A 206 4.93 -5.46 9.47
C VAL A 206 3.58 -4.86 9.12
N ILE A 207 3.50 -4.23 7.94
CA ILE A 207 2.30 -3.56 7.45
C ILE A 207 1.81 -4.28 6.19
N PRO A 208 1.08 -5.40 6.35
CA PRO A 208 0.52 -6.12 5.20
C PRO A 208 -0.60 -5.32 4.55
N HIS A 209 -0.67 -5.38 3.21
CA HIS A 209 -1.77 -4.81 2.45
C HIS A 209 -2.74 -5.94 2.07
N ILE A 210 -3.98 -5.86 2.56
CA ILE A 210 -5.01 -6.88 2.40
C ILE A 210 -6.35 -6.19 2.11
N ASN A 211 -7.01 -6.54 1.01
CA ASN A 211 -8.22 -5.84 0.58
C ASN A 211 -9.50 -6.67 0.69
N HIS A 212 -9.41 -7.99 0.70
CA HIS A 212 -10.59 -8.83 0.62
C HIS A 212 -10.46 -10.06 1.53
N PRO A 213 -11.55 -10.55 2.15
CA PRO A 213 -11.53 -11.75 3.01
C PRO A 213 -10.93 -12.99 2.34
N VAL A 214 -11.13 -13.14 1.03
CA VAL A 214 -10.57 -14.27 0.26
C VAL A 214 -9.06 -14.37 0.34
N GLU A 215 -8.35 -13.23 0.49
CA GLU A 215 -6.89 -13.19 0.54
C GLU A 215 -6.30 -13.83 1.80
N ILE A 216 -7.15 -14.06 2.82
CA ILE A 216 -6.79 -14.69 4.11
C ILE A 216 -7.80 -15.79 4.51
N SER A 217 -8.55 -16.32 3.54
CA SER A 217 -9.52 -17.37 3.76
C SER A 217 -8.84 -18.70 4.14
N GLU A 218 -9.42 -19.44 5.06
CA GLU A 218 -8.97 -20.80 5.40
C GLU A 218 -9.13 -21.77 4.22
N ASP A 219 -10.20 -21.63 3.45
CA ASP A 219 -10.54 -22.53 2.36
C ASP A 219 -9.71 -22.24 1.09
N TYR A 220 -9.52 -20.97 0.76
CA TYR A 220 -8.94 -20.59 -0.53
C TYR A 220 -7.50 -20.08 -0.44
N ALA A 221 -7.11 -19.45 0.68
CA ALA A 221 -5.81 -18.85 0.88
C ALA A 221 -5.16 -19.19 2.24
N PRO A 222 -5.15 -20.49 2.65
CA PRO A 222 -4.64 -20.90 3.97
C PRO A 222 -3.19 -20.53 4.19
N GLU A 223 -2.36 -20.54 3.14
CA GLU A 223 -0.94 -20.18 3.25
C GLU A 223 -0.75 -18.70 3.58
N SER A 224 -1.58 -17.79 3.04
CA SER A 224 -1.56 -16.37 3.38
C SER A 224 -1.95 -16.14 4.85
N ARG A 225 -2.99 -16.84 5.30
CA ARG A 225 -3.44 -16.82 6.69
C ARG A 225 -2.31 -17.29 7.62
N GLN A 226 -1.65 -18.41 7.29
CA GLN A 226 -0.53 -18.95 8.06
C GLN A 226 0.66 -17.97 8.13
N ALA A 227 0.97 -17.26 7.05
CA ALA A 227 2.03 -16.26 7.04
C ALA A 227 1.75 -15.13 8.03
N LEU A 228 0.50 -14.67 8.15
CA LEU A 228 0.10 -13.67 9.15
C LEU A 228 0.18 -14.24 10.57
N CYS A 229 -0.35 -15.45 10.81
CA CYS A 229 -0.26 -16.11 12.11
C CYS A 229 1.19 -16.23 12.58
N SER A 230 2.10 -16.68 11.70
CA SER A 230 3.52 -16.86 12.07
C SER A 230 4.21 -15.54 12.48
N LEU A 231 3.84 -14.41 11.89
CA LEU A 231 4.33 -13.09 12.30
C LEU A 231 3.80 -12.69 13.68
N VAL A 232 2.49 -12.89 13.90
CA VAL A 232 1.83 -12.55 15.18
C VAL A 232 2.34 -13.45 16.30
N ASP A 233 2.44 -14.77 16.08
CA ASP A 233 2.91 -15.75 17.05
C ASP A 233 4.38 -15.50 17.46
N ALA A 234 5.19 -14.96 16.54
CA ALA A 234 6.55 -14.51 16.84
C ALA A 234 6.60 -13.19 17.62
N GLY A 235 5.46 -12.60 17.96
CA GLY A 235 5.37 -11.32 18.68
C GLY A 235 5.80 -10.12 17.85
N ILE A 236 5.76 -10.20 16.51
CA ILE A 236 5.99 -9.07 15.62
C ILE A 236 4.68 -8.28 15.54
N PRO A 237 4.68 -6.96 15.83
CA PRO A 237 3.50 -6.13 15.64
C PRO A 237 3.07 -6.10 14.16
N VAL A 238 1.78 -6.41 13.91
CA VAL A 238 1.20 -6.43 12.55
C VAL A 238 0.01 -5.50 12.47
N GLN A 239 0.03 -4.58 11.51
CA GLN A 239 -1.07 -3.63 11.25
C GLN A 239 -1.39 -3.60 9.77
N SER A 240 -2.62 -3.96 9.38
CA SER A 240 -3.02 -3.99 7.98
C SER A 240 -3.33 -2.63 7.39
N GLN A 241 -3.17 -2.53 6.08
CA GLN A 241 -3.72 -1.48 5.22
C GLN A 241 -4.66 -2.09 4.19
N THR A 242 -5.73 -1.37 3.88
CA THR A 242 -6.76 -1.76 2.91
C THR A 242 -7.11 -0.56 2.07
N VAL A 243 -7.31 -0.74 0.77
CA VAL A 243 -7.85 0.28 -0.14
C VAL A 243 -9.31 -0.06 -0.44
N LEU A 244 -10.20 0.92 -0.37
CA LEU A 244 -11.61 0.79 -0.75
C LEU A 244 -11.72 0.77 -2.28
N LEU A 245 -12.20 -0.34 -2.84
CA LEU A 245 -12.20 -0.62 -4.27
C LEU A 245 -13.58 -1.08 -4.74
N ARG A 246 -14.10 -0.42 -5.78
CA ARG A 246 -15.37 -0.77 -6.44
C ARG A 246 -15.33 -2.19 -7.02
N GLY A 247 -16.34 -2.97 -6.68
CA GLY A 247 -16.47 -4.37 -7.13
C GLY A 247 -15.47 -5.33 -6.49
N VAL A 248 -14.79 -4.89 -5.42
CA VAL A 248 -13.87 -5.72 -4.63
C VAL A 248 -14.34 -5.81 -3.19
N ASN A 249 -14.39 -4.70 -2.48
CA ASN A 249 -14.72 -4.65 -1.05
C ASN A 249 -15.66 -3.48 -0.71
N ASP A 250 -16.45 -3.04 -1.65
CA ASP A 250 -17.37 -1.90 -1.57
C ASP A 250 -18.72 -2.24 -0.90
N THR A 251 -18.72 -3.22 -0.01
CA THR A 251 -19.88 -3.55 0.83
C THR A 251 -19.52 -3.63 2.30
N VAL A 252 -20.46 -3.28 3.17
CA VAL A 252 -20.29 -3.37 4.63
C VAL A 252 -19.97 -4.81 5.05
N ALA A 253 -20.68 -5.78 4.49
CA ALA A 253 -20.49 -7.19 4.82
C ALA A 253 -19.06 -7.67 4.50
N THR A 254 -18.52 -7.32 3.33
CA THR A 254 -17.16 -7.70 2.93
C THR A 254 -16.10 -7.08 3.83
N LEU A 255 -16.22 -5.76 4.11
CA LEU A 255 -15.26 -5.06 4.97
C LEU A 255 -15.37 -5.52 6.43
N SER A 256 -16.59 -5.72 6.94
CA SER A 256 -16.82 -6.22 8.30
C SER A 256 -16.19 -7.61 8.45
N GLN A 257 -16.41 -8.51 7.50
CA GLN A 257 -15.80 -9.83 7.48
C GLN A 257 -14.26 -9.76 7.46
N LEU A 258 -13.69 -8.92 6.59
CA LEU A 258 -12.24 -8.75 6.48
C LEU A 258 -11.62 -8.26 7.80
N PHE A 259 -12.13 -7.17 8.34
CA PHE A 259 -11.54 -6.54 9.51
C PHE A 259 -11.76 -7.37 10.78
N HIS A 260 -12.89 -8.07 10.89
CA HIS A 260 -13.10 -9.04 11.96
C HIS A 260 -12.10 -10.21 11.86
N GLN A 261 -11.93 -10.81 10.69
CA GLN A 261 -10.97 -11.90 10.48
C GLN A 261 -9.53 -11.47 10.80
N LEU A 262 -9.10 -10.28 10.35
CA LEU A 262 -7.78 -9.73 10.67
C LEU A 262 -7.59 -9.58 12.18
N THR A 263 -8.59 -9.06 12.88
CA THR A 263 -8.54 -8.90 14.35
C THR A 263 -8.45 -10.24 15.07
N VAL A 264 -9.21 -11.24 14.63
CA VAL A 264 -9.13 -12.62 15.19
C VAL A 264 -7.73 -13.22 15.00
N LEU A 265 -7.05 -12.89 13.91
CA LEU A 265 -5.67 -13.30 13.67
C LEU A 265 -4.63 -12.49 14.47
N GLY A 266 -5.04 -11.52 15.29
CA GLY A 266 -4.11 -10.64 15.99
C GLY A 266 -3.51 -9.53 15.13
N VAL A 267 -4.03 -9.32 13.92
CA VAL A 267 -3.63 -8.24 13.02
C VAL A 267 -4.53 -7.02 13.28
N LYS A 268 -3.94 -5.88 13.67
CA LYS A 268 -4.70 -4.64 13.88
C LYS A 268 -5.09 -4.02 12.54
N PRO A 269 -6.39 -3.86 12.19
CA PRO A 269 -6.78 -3.02 11.07
C PRO A 269 -6.33 -1.58 11.30
N GLY A 270 -5.47 -1.06 10.41
CA GLY A 270 -4.91 0.29 10.58
C GLY A 270 -5.66 1.32 9.77
N TYR A 271 -5.57 1.22 8.45
CA TYR A 271 -6.22 2.16 7.53
C TYR A 271 -7.12 1.44 6.52
N LEU A 272 -8.26 2.04 6.26
CA LEU A 272 -9.01 1.92 5.02
C LEU A 272 -8.74 3.19 4.22
N PHE A 273 -8.11 3.08 3.06
CA PHE A 273 -7.80 4.21 2.20
C PHE A 273 -8.85 4.37 1.10
N GLN A 274 -9.25 5.60 0.85
CA GLN A 274 -9.87 5.96 -0.41
C GLN A 274 -8.88 5.66 -1.55
N CYS A 275 -9.36 5.12 -2.69
CA CYS A 275 -8.48 4.80 -3.82
C CYS A 275 -7.85 6.07 -4.39
N ASP A 276 -6.53 6.04 -4.59
CA ASP A 276 -5.74 7.18 -5.08
C ASP A 276 -6.09 7.55 -6.53
N MET A 277 -5.85 8.82 -6.88
CA MET A 277 -6.11 9.40 -8.21
C MET A 277 -4.99 9.07 -9.21
N VAL A 278 -4.67 7.78 -9.37
CA VAL A 278 -3.66 7.35 -10.33
C VAL A 278 -4.29 7.01 -11.69
N ALA A 279 -3.60 7.34 -12.77
CA ALA A 279 -4.06 7.12 -14.14
C ALA A 279 -4.55 5.68 -14.39
N GLY A 280 -5.77 5.54 -14.96
CA GLY A 280 -6.39 4.27 -15.32
C GLY A 280 -6.90 3.45 -14.12
N THR A 281 -7.31 4.10 -13.02
CA THR A 281 -7.94 3.43 -11.87
C THR A 281 -9.35 3.91 -11.55
N SER A 282 -9.92 4.78 -12.36
CA SER A 282 -11.27 5.35 -12.15
C SER A 282 -12.35 4.29 -11.94
N HIS A 283 -12.27 3.19 -12.67
CA HIS A 283 -13.20 2.06 -12.59
C HIS A 283 -13.16 1.31 -11.24
N LEU A 284 -12.08 1.48 -10.45
CA LEU A 284 -11.91 0.89 -9.12
C LEU A 284 -12.24 1.88 -7.99
N ARG A 285 -12.48 3.15 -8.30
CA ARG A 285 -12.70 4.21 -7.30
C ARG A 285 -14.18 4.40 -7.00
N LEU A 286 -14.52 4.51 -5.72
CA LEU A 286 -15.83 4.92 -5.27
C LEU A 286 -15.86 6.46 -5.13
N PRO A 287 -17.03 7.11 -5.31
CA PRO A 287 -17.24 8.47 -4.85
C PRO A 287 -16.99 8.59 -3.34
N VAL A 288 -16.44 9.72 -2.90
CA VAL A 288 -16.08 9.94 -1.50
C VAL A 288 -17.29 9.79 -0.57
N GLU A 289 -18.44 10.36 -0.96
CA GLU A 289 -19.66 10.28 -0.15
C GLU A 289 -20.19 8.85 -0.01
N GLU A 290 -20.02 8.02 -1.04
CA GLU A 290 -20.39 6.61 -0.99
C GLU A 290 -19.49 5.86 0.00
N GLY A 291 -18.19 6.11 -0.06
CA GLY A 291 -17.22 5.55 0.88
C GLY A 291 -17.49 6.00 2.33
N ILE A 292 -17.82 7.26 2.57
CA ILE A 292 -18.17 7.79 3.89
C ILE A 292 -19.44 7.12 4.43
N ARG A 293 -20.49 6.99 3.61
CA ARG A 293 -21.73 6.31 4.03
C ARG A 293 -21.47 4.85 4.38
N LEU A 294 -20.70 4.14 3.56
CA LEU A 294 -20.30 2.77 3.82
C LEU A 294 -19.50 2.64 5.11
N TYR A 295 -18.55 3.55 5.34
CA TYR A 295 -17.74 3.53 6.55
C TYR A 295 -18.56 3.85 7.82
N HIS A 296 -19.54 4.75 7.75
CA HIS A 296 -20.45 4.99 8.88
C HIS A 296 -21.25 3.74 9.26
N GLN A 297 -21.75 2.98 8.29
CA GLN A 297 -22.42 1.70 8.53
C GLN A 297 -21.45 0.66 9.11
N LEU A 298 -20.24 0.58 8.56
CA LEU A 298 -19.19 -0.33 9.03
C LEU A 298 -18.85 -0.10 10.53
N ARG A 299 -18.79 1.16 10.96
CA ARG A 299 -18.55 1.51 12.36
C ARG A 299 -19.64 1.05 13.34
N GLN A 300 -20.84 0.80 12.86
CA GLN A 300 -21.93 0.26 13.69
C GLN A 300 -21.79 -1.25 13.88
N GLU A 301 -21.13 -1.94 12.96
CA GLU A 301 -20.93 -3.39 13.02
C GLU A 301 -19.61 -3.80 13.69
N LEU A 302 -18.60 -2.94 13.66
CA LEU A 302 -17.25 -3.24 14.16
C LEU A 302 -16.99 -2.61 15.53
N SER A 303 -16.28 -3.35 16.38
CA SER A 303 -15.70 -2.79 17.59
C SER A 303 -14.57 -1.82 17.27
N GLY A 304 -14.19 -0.93 18.20
CA GLY A 304 -13.03 -0.06 18.05
C GLY A 304 -11.71 -0.80 17.83
N LEU A 305 -11.63 -2.07 18.24
CA LEU A 305 -10.48 -2.91 17.98
C LEU A 305 -10.35 -3.29 16.49
N SER A 306 -11.47 -3.58 15.83
CA SER A 306 -11.52 -4.03 14.44
C SER A 306 -11.69 -2.90 13.43
N CYS A 307 -12.13 -1.72 13.88
CA CYS A 307 -12.40 -0.59 13.01
C CYS A 307 -11.09 0.12 12.59
N PRO A 308 -10.78 0.24 11.29
CA PRO A 308 -9.64 1.02 10.78
C PRO A 308 -9.94 2.52 10.80
N VAL A 309 -8.93 3.36 10.55
CA VAL A 309 -9.13 4.78 10.21
C VAL A 309 -9.43 4.91 8.72
N TYR A 310 -10.50 5.63 8.35
CA TYR A 310 -10.80 5.92 6.95
C TYR A 310 -10.14 7.22 6.51
N GLY A 311 -9.24 7.15 5.55
CA GLY A 311 -8.43 8.27 5.12
C GLY A 311 -8.29 8.37 3.62
N VAL A 312 -7.97 9.58 3.16
CA VAL A 312 -7.56 9.88 1.79
C VAL A 312 -6.19 10.52 1.81
N ASP A 313 -5.37 10.19 0.83
CA ASP A 313 -4.17 10.96 0.54
C ASP A 313 -4.54 12.03 -0.50
N LEU A 314 -4.41 13.31 -0.10
CA LEU A 314 -4.76 14.44 -0.98
C LEU A 314 -3.79 14.51 -2.15
N PRO A 315 -4.28 14.63 -3.40
CA PRO A 315 -3.44 14.60 -4.58
C PRO A 315 -2.36 15.68 -4.59
N GLY A 316 -1.26 15.42 -5.32
CA GLY A 316 -0.18 16.41 -5.50
C GLY A 316 0.64 16.71 -4.25
N GLY A 317 0.63 15.83 -3.24
CA GLY A 317 1.43 16.00 -2.03
C GLY A 317 0.71 16.67 -0.86
N GLY A 318 -0.63 16.82 -0.94
CA GLY A 318 -1.46 17.38 0.13
C GLY A 318 -1.41 16.59 1.46
N GLY A 319 -0.94 15.35 1.41
CA GLY A 319 -0.84 14.48 2.58
C GLY A 319 -2.17 13.86 2.98
N LYS A 320 -2.14 13.13 4.09
CA LYS A 320 -3.25 12.33 4.56
C LYS A 320 -4.30 13.17 5.29
N PHE A 321 -5.57 12.93 4.97
CA PHE A 321 -6.73 13.51 5.63
C PHE A 321 -7.67 12.40 6.12
N ASN A 322 -8.22 12.55 7.34
CA ASN A 322 -9.22 11.64 7.88
C ASN A 322 -10.60 12.04 7.37
N LEU A 323 -11.24 11.23 6.56
CA LEU A 323 -12.51 11.55 5.92
C LEU A 323 -13.69 11.69 6.88
N LEU A 324 -13.57 11.26 8.15
CA LEU A 324 -14.56 11.52 9.18
C LEU A 324 -14.52 12.96 9.74
N GLU A 325 -13.48 13.70 9.39
CA GLU A 325 -13.28 15.08 9.86
C GLU A 325 -13.67 16.13 8.81
N LEU A 326 -14.36 15.71 7.73
CA LEU A 326 -14.78 16.63 6.65
C LEU A 326 -15.62 17.81 7.17
N ASP A 327 -16.53 17.55 8.10
CA ASP A 327 -17.44 18.56 8.66
C ASP A 327 -16.93 19.10 10.01
N SER A 328 -15.70 18.78 10.43
CA SER A 328 -15.17 19.18 11.73
C SER A 328 -14.65 20.62 11.70
N THR A 329 -15.28 21.51 12.45
CA THR A 329 -14.81 22.89 12.69
C THR A 329 -13.55 22.96 13.56
N LEU A 330 -13.17 21.84 14.19
CA LEU A 330 -11.97 21.74 15.03
C LEU A 330 -10.74 21.27 14.25
N ASN A 331 -10.92 20.80 13.02
CA ASN A 331 -9.80 20.44 12.16
C ASN A 331 -9.09 21.70 11.67
N PRO A 332 -7.74 21.79 11.78
CA PRO A 332 -7.00 22.93 11.23
C PRO A 332 -7.05 23.02 9.70
N THR A 333 -7.44 21.93 9.01
CA THR A 333 -7.73 21.92 7.58
C THR A 333 -9.21 22.26 7.39
N GLN A 334 -9.49 23.39 6.75
CA GLN A 334 -10.84 23.74 6.34
C GLN A 334 -11.23 22.95 5.10
N VAL A 335 -12.46 22.46 5.06
CA VAL A 335 -12.99 21.70 3.92
C VAL A 335 -14.21 22.40 3.38
N GLU A 336 -14.19 22.75 2.11
CA GLU A 336 -15.32 23.29 1.37
C GLU A 336 -15.82 22.27 0.36
N ARG A 337 -17.13 22.07 0.34
CA ARG A 337 -17.80 21.19 -0.61
C ARG A 337 -18.22 22.02 -1.83
N LEU A 338 -17.50 21.84 -2.93
CA LEU A 338 -17.83 22.39 -4.23
C LEU A 338 -18.73 21.42 -5.03
N GLU A 339 -19.13 21.81 -6.22
CA GLU A 339 -20.03 21.01 -7.06
C GLU A 339 -19.41 19.67 -7.46
N GLU A 340 -18.14 19.68 -7.90
CA GLU A 340 -17.46 18.49 -8.43
C GLU A 340 -16.35 17.96 -7.52
N CYS A 341 -15.90 18.71 -6.50
CA CYS A 341 -14.81 18.33 -5.63
C CYS A 341 -14.99 18.80 -4.19
N TYR A 342 -14.16 18.27 -3.31
CA TYR A 342 -13.86 18.87 -2.00
C TYR A 342 -12.58 19.68 -2.11
N GLN A 343 -12.60 20.91 -1.62
CA GLN A 343 -11.42 21.76 -1.49
C GLN A 343 -10.93 21.75 -0.04
N PHE A 344 -9.66 21.45 0.14
CA PHE A 344 -9.00 21.35 1.45
C PHE A 344 -8.00 22.49 1.59
N THR A 345 -8.23 23.41 2.53
CA THR A 345 -7.33 24.51 2.84
C THR A 345 -6.66 24.27 4.17
N LYS A 346 -5.35 24.09 4.19
CA LYS A 346 -4.57 23.89 5.42
C LYS A 346 -4.27 25.21 6.12
N ALA A 347 -3.82 25.12 7.37
CA ALA A 347 -3.48 26.29 8.19
C ALA A 347 -2.37 27.18 7.61
N ASP A 348 -1.51 26.64 6.75
CA ASP A 348 -0.46 27.39 6.02
C ASP A 348 -0.96 28.07 4.74
N GLY A 349 -2.27 27.97 4.44
CA GLY A 349 -2.92 28.53 3.26
C GLY A 349 -2.79 27.67 2.00
N SER A 350 -2.13 26.52 2.06
CA SER A 350 -2.04 25.61 0.92
C SER A 350 -3.40 24.93 0.64
N VAL A 351 -3.72 24.74 -0.65
CA VAL A 351 -5.04 24.27 -1.10
C VAL A 351 -4.87 23.02 -1.95
N TRP A 352 -5.71 22.02 -1.71
CA TRP A 352 -5.82 20.80 -2.49
C TRP A 352 -7.27 20.49 -2.83
N GLU A 353 -7.48 19.85 -3.96
CA GLU A 353 -8.78 19.40 -4.40
C GLU A 353 -8.83 17.88 -4.51
N TYR A 354 -9.96 17.30 -4.14
CA TYR A 354 -10.25 15.88 -4.31
C TYR A 354 -11.64 15.72 -4.94
N PRO A 355 -11.78 15.04 -6.08
CA PRO A 355 -13.08 14.80 -6.73
C PRO A 355 -14.06 14.04 -5.81
N ARG A 356 -15.34 14.40 -5.94
CA ARG A 356 -16.43 13.82 -5.14
C ARG A 356 -16.81 12.42 -5.58
#